data_a11eb6cfb0e9ac5c06b0248b46542925
#
_entry.id   a11eb6cfb0e9ac5c06b0248b46542925
#
_cell.length_a   1.000
_cell.length_b   1.000
_cell.length_c   1.000
_cell.angle_alpha   90.00
_cell.angle_beta   90.00
_cell.angle_gamma   90.00
#
_symmetry.space_group_name_H-M   'P 1'
#
loop_
_entity.id
_entity.type
_entity.pdbx_description
1 polymer ?
#
loop_
_entity_poly.entity_id
_entity_poly.type
_entity_poly.pdbx_seq_one_letter_code
_entity_poly.pdbx_strand_id
1 'polypeptide(L)'
;AKAKVNVAKVGDVQYETLQAAIDAASRKTTVTMLADTRENVTISTSDLTLDLNGHTLNGGTVAGKPALTVTASVTVKDSSEKQTGTIMREDTAENSGVSSHYVIDVQGNGWLTFEGGNVKNNSGIVGVTGASLVRVGDDSVAEFPGLNIKGGTFTQDNFIVIKVDRGDLFLNGGTLSSKNSYAIENWHRATVKGGTVNGTVAAWTYSGGQKSDLTISGGTVNGDVTSVNYGNAEDRTATVTITGGIVNGQLDTRSYDPA
;
A
#
# COMPACT_ATOMS: atom_id res chain seq x y z
N ALA A 1 -20.72 26.42 -20.96
CA ALA A 1 -20.68 25.52 -19.79
C ALA A 1 -19.93 24.25 -20.23
N LYS A 2 -18.89 23.82 -19.52
CA LYS A 2 -18.30 22.50 -19.75
C LYS A 2 -19.36 21.44 -19.40
N ALA A 3 -19.51 20.44 -20.28
CA ALA A 3 -20.36 19.30 -19.97
C ALA A 3 -19.89 18.67 -18.66
N LYS A 4 -20.81 18.39 -17.75
CA LYS A 4 -20.54 17.64 -16.52
C LYS A 4 -20.16 16.22 -16.91
N VAL A 5 -19.01 15.75 -16.41
CA VAL A 5 -18.54 14.38 -16.62
C VAL A 5 -18.82 13.60 -15.35
N ASN A 6 -19.59 12.52 -15.45
CA ASN A 6 -19.76 11.59 -14.34
C ASN A 6 -18.53 10.68 -14.28
N VAL A 7 -17.89 10.62 -13.13
CA VAL A 7 -16.62 9.87 -12.92
C VAL A 7 -16.81 8.52 -12.27
N ALA A 8 -17.98 8.26 -11.66
CA ALA A 8 -18.27 6.98 -11.02
C ALA A 8 -19.76 6.66 -11.05
N LYS A 9 -20.11 5.40 -10.82
CA LYS A 9 -21.48 4.92 -10.66
C LYS A 9 -21.63 3.91 -9.53
N VAL A 10 -22.87 3.85 -8.99
CA VAL A 10 -23.35 2.81 -8.08
C VAL A 10 -24.65 2.26 -8.68
N GLY A 11 -24.65 1.00 -9.12
CA GLY A 11 -25.73 0.49 -9.97
C GLY A 11 -25.88 1.34 -11.22
N ASP A 12 -27.08 1.90 -11.44
CA ASP A 12 -27.37 2.77 -12.59
C ASP A 12 -27.21 4.27 -12.30
N VAL A 13 -26.98 4.65 -11.03
CA VAL A 13 -26.83 6.04 -10.62
C VAL A 13 -25.39 6.49 -10.82
N GLN A 14 -25.21 7.61 -11.52
CA GLN A 14 -23.91 8.18 -11.83
C GLN A 14 -23.63 9.43 -10.99
N TYR A 15 -22.35 9.66 -10.69
CA TYR A 15 -21.86 10.72 -9.81
C TYR A 15 -20.72 11.51 -10.47
N GLU A 16 -20.71 12.82 -10.22
CA GLU A 16 -19.70 13.75 -10.73
C GLU A 16 -18.36 13.65 -9.99
N THR A 17 -18.35 13.06 -8.79
CA THR A 17 -17.13 12.79 -8.00
C THR A 17 -17.12 11.36 -7.51
N LEU A 18 -15.92 10.79 -7.37
CA LEU A 18 -15.76 9.45 -6.84
C LEU A 18 -16.17 9.38 -5.37
N GLN A 19 -15.84 10.42 -4.57
CA GLN A 19 -16.25 10.46 -3.15
C GLN A 19 -17.77 10.45 -3.01
N ALA A 20 -18.51 11.20 -3.84
CA ALA A 20 -19.99 11.20 -3.80
C ALA A 20 -20.58 9.81 -4.10
N ALA A 21 -19.97 9.06 -5.04
CA ALA A 21 -20.39 7.68 -5.31
C ALA A 21 -20.09 6.76 -4.12
N ILE A 22 -18.92 6.93 -3.50
CA ILE A 22 -18.51 6.17 -2.29
C ILE A 22 -19.49 6.45 -1.13
N ASP A 23 -19.82 7.72 -0.89
CA ASP A 23 -20.73 8.13 0.21
C ASP A 23 -22.15 7.63 0.00
N ALA A 24 -22.60 7.51 -1.24
CA ALA A 24 -23.91 6.97 -1.59
C ALA A 24 -23.96 5.44 -1.57
N ALA A 25 -22.82 4.76 -1.57
CA ALA A 25 -22.75 3.32 -1.61
C ALA A 25 -23.05 2.68 -0.25
N SER A 26 -23.86 1.64 -0.25
CA SER A 26 -24.11 0.79 0.91
C SER A 26 -23.16 -0.41 0.95
N ARG A 27 -23.18 -1.16 2.06
CA ARG A 27 -22.42 -2.41 2.19
C ARG A 27 -22.72 -3.37 1.03
N LYS A 28 -21.69 -4.12 0.61
CA LYS A 28 -21.75 -5.11 -0.48
C LYS A 28 -22.09 -4.51 -1.84
N THR A 29 -21.81 -3.22 -2.02
CA THR A 29 -22.03 -2.51 -3.28
C THR A 29 -20.71 -2.31 -4.01
N THR A 30 -20.76 -2.24 -5.33
CA THR A 30 -19.63 -1.85 -6.17
C THR A 30 -19.78 -0.41 -6.62
N VAL A 31 -18.76 0.39 -6.36
CA VAL A 31 -18.54 1.69 -6.98
C VAL A 31 -17.63 1.47 -8.18
N THR A 32 -18.12 1.75 -9.38
CA THR A 32 -17.36 1.58 -10.63
C THR A 32 -16.93 2.94 -11.17
N MET A 33 -15.66 3.11 -11.44
CA MET A 33 -15.15 4.31 -12.11
C MET A 33 -15.60 4.34 -13.58
N LEU A 34 -15.93 5.52 -14.07
CA LEU A 34 -16.36 5.79 -15.44
C LEU A 34 -15.39 6.72 -16.19
N ALA A 35 -14.56 7.41 -15.46
CA ALA A 35 -13.53 8.32 -15.98
C ALA A 35 -12.39 8.48 -14.97
N ASP A 36 -11.26 8.97 -15.46
CA ASP A 36 -10.17 9.39 -14.60
C ASP A 36 -10.61 10.57 -13.73
N THR A 37 -10.15 10.57 -12.48
CA THR A 37 -10.45 11.65 -11.54
C THR A 37 -9.24 12.04 -10.72
N ARG A 38 -9.22 13.31 -10.27
CA ARG A 38 -8.23 13.83 -9.34
C ARG A 38 -8.90 14.17 -8.02
N GLU A 39 -8.86 13.22 -7.11
CA GLU A 39 -9.52 13.29 -5.82
C GLU A 39 -8.67 12.61 -4.74
N ASN A 40 -8.88 13.02 -3.49
CA ASN A 40 -8.43 12.29 -2.29
C ASN A 40 -9.68 11.67 -1.66
N VAL A 41 -9.83 10.36 -1.75
CA VAL A 41 -11.06 9.68 -1.31
C VAL A 41 -10.84 8.87 -0.05
N THR A 42 -11.88 8.78 0.78
CA THR A 42 -11.92 7.93 1.97
C THR A 42 -13.05 6.93 1.87
N ILE A 43 -12.76 5.66 2.12
CA ILE A 43 -13.77 4.60 2.18
C ILE A 43 -13.89 4.12 3.62
N SER A 44 -15.03 4.43 4.25
CA SER A 44 -15.39 4.02 5.61
C SER A 44 -16.58 3.06 5.67
N THR A 45 -17.19 2.75 4.52
CA THR A 45 -18.28 1.76 4.42
C THR A 45 -17.70 0.37 4.24
N SER A 46 -18.01 -0.54 5.17
CA SER A 46 -17.55 -1.93 5.11
C SER A 46 -18.16 -2.72 3.96
N ASP A 47 -17.38 -3.68 3.44
CA ASP A 47 -17.75 -4.57 2.33
C ASP A 47 -18.03 -3.83 1.02
N LEU A 48 -17.47 -2.63 0.85
CA LEU A 48 -17.54 -1.90 -0.40
C LEU A 48 -16.47 -2.42 -1.37
N THR A 49 -16.82 -2.52 -2.64
CA THR A 49 -15.88 -2.78 -3.73
C THR A 49 -15.67 -1.50 -4.55
N LEU A 50 -14.44 -1.05 -4.71
CA LEU A 50 -14.04 -0.04 -5.68
C LEU A 50 -13.49 -0.74 -6.92
N ASP A 51 -14.17 -0.58 -8.04
CA ASP A 51 -13.74 -1.08 -9.34
C ASP A 51 -13.14 0.06 -10.15
N LEU A 52 -11.82 -0.01 -10.38
CA LEU A 52 -11.10 1.00 -11.15
C LEU A 52 -11.53 1.01 -12.63
N ASN A 53 -11.98 -0.13 -13.17
CA ASN A 53 -12.51 -0.25 -14.52
C ASN A 53 -11.63 0.41 -15.59
N GLY A 54 -10.30 0.30 -15.43
CA GLY A 54 -9.31 0.86 -16.35
C GLY A 54 -8.98 2.34 -16.14
N HIS A 55 -9.62 3.01 -15.18
CA HIS A 55 -9.45 4.45 -14.94
C HIS A 55 -8.45 4.76 -13.83
N THR A 56 -8.03 6.02 -13.78
CA THR A 56 -7.04 6.53 -12.82
C THR A 56 -7.68 7.37 -11.73
N LEU A 57 -7.44 6.98 -10.47
CA LEU A 57 -7.59 7.83 -9.30
C LEU A 57 -6.24 8.50 -8.99
N ASN A 58 -6.16 9.80 -9.20
CA ASN A 58 -4.97 10.60 -8.92
C ASN A 58 -5.20 11.48 -7.69
N GLY A 59 -4.48 11.23 -6.60
CA GLY A 59 -4.57 12.01 -5.36
C GLY A 59 -3.88 13.37 -5.42
N GLY A 60 -3.23 13.70 -6.55
CA GLY A 60 -2.56 14.99 -6.73
C GLY A 60 -1.31 15.15 -5.87
N THR A 61 -1.01 16.40 -5.50
CA THR A 61 0.27 16.80 -4.88
C THR A 61 0.15 17.26 -3.42
N VAL A 62 -1.06 17.33 -2.86
CA VAL A 62 -1.24 17.85 -1.49
C VAL A 62 -0.66 16.86 -0.47
N ALA A 63 0.36 17.31 0.28
CA ALA A 63 0.98 16.52 1.33
C ALA A 63 -0.02 16.09 2.41
N GLY A 64 0.15 14.89 2.96
CA GLY A 64 -0.72 14.35 4.00
C GLY A 64 -2.14 13.94 3.55
N LYS A 65 -2.43 13.99 2.24
CA LYS A 65 -3.72 13.54 1.69
C LYS A 65 -3.51 12.39 0.71
N PRO A 66 -3.61 11.13 1.14
CA PRO A 66 -3.53 9.97 0.25
C PRO A 66 -4.54 10.03 -0.89
N ALA A 67 -4.26 9.38 -2.02
CA ALA A 67 -5.26 9.21 -3.07
C ALA A 67 -6.43 8.39 -2.53
N LEU A 68 -6.13 7.34 -1.75
CA LEU A 68 -7.12 6.47 -1.13
C LEU A 68 -6.79 6.26 0.35
N THR A 69 -7.73 6.60 1.22
CA THR A 69 -7.72 6.22 2.64
C THR A 69 -8.77 5.15 2.90
N VAL A 70 -8.37 4.07 3.58
CA VAL A 70 -9.25 2.94 3.90
C VAL A 70 -9.35 2.77 5.41
N THR A 71 -10.57 2.90 5.95
CA THR A 71 -10.84 2.75 7.39
C THR A 71 -11.86 1.65 7.70
N ALA A 72 -12.29 0.90 6.69
CA ALA A 72 -13.23 -0.22 6.80
C ALA A 72 -12.76 -1.41 5.92
N SER A 73 -13.52 -2.49 5.90
CA SER A 73 -13.24 -3.63 5.00
C SER A 73 -13.62 -3.28 3.56
N VAL A 74 -12.64 -3.21 2.68
CA VAL A 74 -12.80 -2.74 1.29
C VAL A 74 -12.07 -3.68 0.33
N THR A 75 -12.64 -3.90 -0.83
CA THR A 75 -11.97 -4.54 -1.97
C THR A 75 -11.72 -3.51 -3.06
N VAL A 76 -10.49 -3.45 -3.56
CA VAL A 76 -10.14 -2.73 -4.79
C VAL A 76 -9.84 -3.74 -5.88
N LYS A 77 -10.46 -3.57 -7.03
CA LYS A 77 -10.22 -4.38 -8.22
C LYS A 77 -10.15 -3.52 -9.47
N ASP A 78 -9.69 -4.11 -10.54
CA ASP A 78 -9.78 -3.54 -11.89
C ASP A 78 -10.45 -4.55 -12.81
N SER A 79 -11.67 -4.26 -13.23
CA SER A 79 -12.43 -5.15 -14.14
C SER A 79 -12.06 -4.96 -15.61
N SER A 80 -11.20 -3.99 -15.95
CA SER A 80 -10.78 -3.77 -17.32
C SER A 80 -9.96 -4.95 -17.86
N GLU A 81 -10.15 -5.26 -19.12
CA GLU A 81 -9.41 -6.37 -19.78
C GLU A 81 -7.90 -6.19 -19.70
N LYS A 82 -7.41 -4.96 -19.82
CA LYS A 82 -5.97 -4.65 -19.84
C LYS A 82 -5.38 -4.39 -18.46
N GLN A 83 -6.19 -4.41 -17.39
CA GLN A 83 -5.75 -4.11 -16.03
C GLN A 83 -4.99 -2.77 -15.92
N THR A 84 -5.50 -1.72 -16.59
CA THR A 84 -4.87 -0.39 -16.65
C THR A 84 -5.31 0.55 -15.53
N GLY A 85 -6.31 0.15 -14.76
CA GLY A 85 -6.80 0.92 -13.60
C GLY A 85 -5.65 1.27 -12.67
N THR A 86 -5.59 2.53 -12.24
CA THR A 86 -4.43 3.02 -11.49
C THR A 86 -4.86 3.89 -10.31
N ILE A 87 -4.21 3.69 -9.16
CA ILE A 87 -4.26 4.62 -8.04
C ILE A 87 -2.87 5.24 -7.91
N MET A 88 -2.79 6.57 -7.96
CA MET A 88 -1.51 7.26 -7.97
C MET A 88 -1.54 8.60 -7.25
N ARG A 89 -0.35 9.13 -7.00
CA ARG A 89 -0.09 10.52 -6.64
C ARG A 89 0.99 11.11 -7.52
N GLU A 90 1.09 12.42 -7.49
CA GLU A 90 2.13 13.17 -8.17
C GLU A 90 3.10 13.74 -7.15
N ASP A 91 4.40 13.56 -7.40
CA ASP A 91 5.45 14.17 -6.60
C ASP A 91 5.88 15.49 -7.22
N THR A 92 6.09 16.48 -6.37
CA THR A 92 6.68 17.78 -6.72
C THR A 92 7.88 18.06 -5.81
N ALA A 93 8.68 19.07 -6.13
CA ALA A 93 9.79 19.49 -5.27
C ALA A 93 9.28 19.93 -3.88
N GLU A 94 8.10 20.54 -3.81
CA GLU A 94 7.52 21.03 -2.55
C GLU A 94 7.05 19.89 -1.62
N ASN A 95 6.64 18.74 -2.17
CA ASN A 95 6.23 17.60 -1.35
C ASN A 95 7.32 16.52 -1.22
N SER A 96 8.51 16.79 -1.74
CA SER A 96 9.68 15.94 -1.56
C SER A 96 10.06 15.83 -0.09
N GLY A 97 10.28 14.62 0.40
CA GLY A 97 10.66 14.38 1.80
C GLY A 97 9.52 14.44 2.82
N VAL A 98 8.28 14.61 2.37
CA VAL A 98 7.12 14.60 3.27
C VAL A 98 6.76 13.17 3.66
N SER A 99 6.89 12.83 4.94
CA SER A 99 6.70 11.47 5.47
C SER A 99 5.28 10.92 5.35
N SER A 100 4.28 11.76 5.15
CA SER A 100 2.86 11.39 5.04
C SER A 100 2.30 11.46 3.61
N HIS A 101 3.18 11.45 2.60
CA HIS A 101 2.78 11.55 1.20
C HIS A 101 2.46 10.16 0.58
N TYR A 102 1.63 9.39 1.27
CA TYR A 102 1.23 8.04 0.83
C TYR A 102 0.25 8.11 -0.36
N VAL A 103 0.29 7.10 -1.24
CA VAL A 103 -0.74 6.89 -2.26
C VAL A 103 -1.96 6.22 -1.65
N ILE A 104 -1.75 5.13 -0.90
CA ILE A 104 -2.81 4.45 -0.15
C ILE A 104 -2.44 4.44 1.33
N ASP A 105 -3.41 4.74 2.18
CA ASP A 105 -3.26 4.68 3.62
C ASP A 105 -4.38 3.83 4.24
N VAL A 106 -4.00 2.69 4.84
CA VAL A 106 -4.93 1.77 5.51
C VAL A 106 -4.83 1.99 7.01
N GLN A 107 -5.89 2.56 7.60
CA GLN A 107 -5.90 3.05 8.98
C GLN A 107 -7.05 2.49 9.80
N GLY A 108 -7.01 2.71 11.12
CA GLY A 108 -8.05 2.32 12.05
C GLY A 108 -8.31 0.82 11.99
N ASN A 109 -9.55 0.43 11.77
CA ASN A 109 -9.95 -0.96 11.56
C ASN A 109 -10.05 -1.33 10.07
N GLY A 110 -9.38 -0.58 9.19
CA GLY A 110 -9.38 -0.81 7.75
C GLY A 110 -8.78 -2.15 7.37
N TRP A 111 -9.41 -2.81 6.42
CA TRP A 111 -8.91 -4.04 5.80
C TRP A 111 -9.04 -3.92 4.30
N LEU A 112 -7.91 -3.68 3.63
CA LEU A 112 -7.89 -3.56 2.18
C LEU A 112 -7.53 -4.90 1.53
N THR A 113 -8.42 -5.41 0.70
CA THR A 113 -8.12 -6.48 -0.27
C THR A 113 -7.89 -5.85 -1.63
N PHE A 114 -6.69 -6.01 -2.19
CA PHE A 114 -6.33 -5.50 -3.51
C PHE A 114 -6.21 -6.66 -4.50
N GLU A 115 -7.10 -6.71 -5.49
CA GLU A 115 -7.22 -7.84 -6.41
C GLU A 115 -6.61 -7.55 -7.80
N GLY A 116 -6.50 -6.28 -8.21
CA GLY A 116 -5.96 -5.92 -9.53
C GLY A 116 -5.86 -4.41 -9.74
N GLY A 117 -5.14 -4.03 -10.79
CA GLY A 117 -4.81 -2.65 -11.12
C GLY A 117 -3.38 -2.28 -10.69
N ASN A 118 -3.06 -1.01 -10.74
CA ASN A 118 -1.71 -0.48 -10.51
C ASN A 118 -1.72 0.55 -9.39
N VAL A 119 -0.70 0.51 -8.55
CA VAL A 119 -0.44 1.54 -7.55
C VAL A 119 0.95 2.11 -7.79
N LYS A 120 1.04 3.42 -7.99
CA LYS A 120 2.33 4.06 -8.28
C LYS A 120 2.38 5.53 -7.83
N ASN A 121 3.59 6.00 -7.63
CA ASN A 121 3.92 7.42 -7.56
C ASN A 121 4.45 7.91 -8.91
N ASN A 122 4.33 9.21 -9.18
CA ASN A 122 5.11 9.83 -10.24
C ASN A 122 6.55 10.02 -9.73
N SER A 123 7.38 8.99 -9.90
CA SER A 123 8.73 8.91 -9.35
C SER A 123 9.79 9.71 -10.14
N GLY A 124 9.38 10.75 -10.84
CA GLY A 124 10.31 11.62 -11.57
C GLY A 124 11.26 12.43 -10.66
N ILE A 125 11.00 12.48 -9.36
CA ILE A 125 11.81 13.21 -8.39
C ILE A 125 12.71 12.23 -7.64
N VAL A 126 14.00 12.31 -7.92
CA VAL A 126 15.03 11.56 -7.20
C VAL A 126 15.18 12.15 -5.79
N GLY A 127 15.14 11.29 -4.76
CA GLY A 127 15.36 11.71 -3.38
C GLY A 127 14.11 12.12 -2.60
N VAL A 128 12.91 11.79 -3.07
CA VAL A 128 11.72 11.80 -2.21
C VAL A 128 11.94 10.81 -1.09
N THR A 129 12.10 11.32 0.11
CA THR A 129 12.31 10.53 1.33
C THR A 129 11.11 10.66 2.24
N GLY A 130 10.80 9.60 2.98
CA GLY A 130 9.82 9.62 4.04
C GLY A 130 8.39 9.23 3.67
N ALA A 131 8.06 9.02 2.38
CA ALA A 131 6.73 8.58 1.97
C ALA A 131 6.77 7.18 1.35
N SER A 132 6.08 6.24 1.97
CA SER A 132 5.83 4.93 1.39
C SER A 132 4.71 5.00 0.36
N LEU A 133 4.70 4.09 -0.61
CA LEU A 133 3.59 4.04 -1.57
C LEU A 133 2.28 3.66 -0.86
N VAL A 134 2.33 2.59 -0.06
CA VAL A 134 1.22 2.16 0.80
C VAL A 134 1.70 2.09 2.24
N ARG A 135 0.93 2.70 3.14
CA ARG A 135 1.09 2.52 4.58
C ARG A 135 -0.01 1.63 5.14
N VAL A 136 0.35 0.72 6.04
CA VAL A 136 -0.57 -0.12 6.81
C VAL A 136 -0.40 0.22 8.28
N GLY A 137 -1.43 0.85 8.84
CA GLY A 137 -1.48 1.24 10.24
C GLY A 137 -0.63 2.44 10.59
N ASP A 138 -0.66 2.74 11.87
CA ASP A 138 0.10 3.81 12.50
C ASP A 138 0.51 3.29 13.89
N ASP A 139 1.78 3.34 14.19
CA ASP A 139 2.34 2.84 15.45
C ASP A 139 1.94 3.65 16.68
N SER A 140 1.43 4.87 16.47
CA SER A 140 0.90 5.73 17.54
C SER A 140 -0.50 5.36 18.02
N VAL A 141 -1.20 4.43 17.33
CA VAL A 141 -2.58 4.04 17.64
C VAL A 141 -2.67 2.54 17.97
N ALA A 142 -3.77 2.12 18.60
CA ALA A 142 -3.94 0.75 19.06
C ALA A 142 -4.51 -0.21 18.01
N GLU A 143 -5.12 0.31 16.96
CA GLU A 143 -5.81 -0.43 15.91
C GLU A 143 -4.84 -1.27 15.06
N PHE A 144 -5.34 -2.36 14.50
CA PHE A 144 -4.58 -3.29 13.66
C PHE A 144 -5.24 -3.46 12.29
N PRO A 145 -5.05 -2.51 11.38
CA PRO A 145 -5.53 -2.67 10.02
C PRO A 145 -4.79 -3.76 9.25
N GLY A 146 -5.30 -4.10 8.07
CA GLY A 146 -4.68 -5.12 7.24
C GLY A 146 -4.72 -4.80 5.76
N LEU A 147 -3.72 -5.31 5.05
CA LEU A 147 -3.60 -5.28 3.61
C LEU A 147 -3.42 -6.69 3.07
N ASN A 148 -4.33 -7.12 2.21
CA ASN A 148 -4.27 -8.39 1.51
C ASN A 148 -4.13 -8.15 0.00
N ILE A 149 -2.94 -8.40 -0.54
CA ILE A 149 -2.66 -8.26 -1.97
C ILE A 149 -2.81 -9.61 -2.63
N LYS A 150 -3.80 -9.74 -3.52
CA LYS A 150 -4.05 -10.92 -4.33
C LYS A 150 -3.58 -10.77 -5.78
N GLY A 151 -3.40 -9.54 -6.24
CA GLY A 151 -2.99 -9.23 -7.61
C GLY A 151 -2.59 -7.76 -7.78
N GLY A 152 -2.33 -7.38 -9.02
CA GLY A 152 -1.95 -6.01 -9.37
C GLY A 152 -0.45 -5.72 -9.24
N THR A 153 -0.07 -4.49 -9.51
CA THR A 153 1.33 -4.04 -9.46
C THR A 153 1.48 -2.81 -8.57
N PHE A 154 2.54 -2.80 -7.77
CA PHE A 154 2.90 -1.71 -6.87
C PHE A 154 4.33 -1.29 -7.17
N THR A 155 4.53 -0.06 -7.63
CA THR A 155 5.84 0.39 -8.09
C THR A 155 6.20 1.75 -7.51
N GLN A 156 7.33 1.80 -6.83
CA GLN A 156 7.96 3.05 -6.38
C GLN A 156 9.47 2.86 -6.28
N ASP A 157 10.24 3.54 -7.14
CA ASP A 157 11.67 3.25 -7.29
C ASP A 157 12.54 3.81 -6.18
N ASN A 158 12.21 4.96 -5.61
CA ASN A 158 13.11 5.74 -4.75
C ASN A 158 12.77 5.67 -3.26
N PHE A 159 11.69 5.00 -2.88
CA PHE A 159 11.31 4.81 -1.50
C PHE A 159 10.56 3.48 -1.28
N ILE A 160 10.07 3.26 -0.07
CA ILE A 160 9.38 2.02 0.35
C ILE A 160 8.09 1.83 -0.45
N VAL A 161 7.86 0.61 -0.96
CA VAL A 161 6.58 0.29 -1.61
C VAL A 161 5.50 0.02 -0.55
N ILE A 162 5.66 -1.00 0.28
CA ILE A 162 4.71 -1.28 1.36
C ILE A 162 5.41 -1.09 2.70
N LYS A 163 4.89 -0.18 3.51
CA LYS A 163 5.30 0.00 4.90
C LYS A 163 4.20 -0.51 5.84
N VAL A 164 4.55 -1.43 6.70
CA VAL A 164 3.67 -1.92 7.77
C VAL A 164 4.14 -1.32 9.09
N ASP A 165 3.56 -0.21 9.50
CA ASP A 165 3.86 0.40 10.80
C ASP A 165 3.20 -0.40 11.93
N ARG A 166 1.93 -0.79 11.73
CA ARG A 166 1.15 -1.60 12.66
C ARG A 166 0.03 -2.31 11.91
N GLY A 167 -0.16 -3.58 12.15
CA GLY A 167 -1.18 -4.36 11.46
C GLY A 167 -0.60 -5.53 10.67
N ASP A 168 -1.31 -5.97 9.67
CA ASP A 168 -0.99 -7.16 8.91
C ASP A 168 -0.85 -6.90 7.42
N LEU A 169 0.21 -7.45 6.82
CA LEU A 169 0.33 -7.58 5.37
C LEU A 169 0.26 -9.07 4.98
N PHE A 170 -0.60 -9.38 4.02
CA PHE A 170 -0.63 -10.66 3.31
C PHE A 170 -0.38 -10.44 1.82
N LEU A 171 0.74 -10.89 1.31
CA LEU A 171 1.04 -10.92 -0.12
C LEU A 171 0.75 -12.33 -0.64
N ASN A 172 -0.38 -12.50 -1.31
CA ASN A 172 -0.84 -13.75 -1.90
C ASN A 172 -0.63 -13.81 -3.41
N GLY A 173 -0.39 -12.67 -4.05
CA GLY A 173 -0.16 -12.53 -5.49
C GLY A 173 0.27 -11.12 -5.86
N GLY A 174 0.34 -10.83 -7.16
CA GLY A 174 0.76 -9.51 -7.65
C GLY A 174 2.28 -9.30 -7.66
N THR A 175 2.69 -8.07 -7.95
CA THR A 175 4.10 -7.68 -8.06
C THR A 175 4.37 -6.41 -7.29
N LEU A 176 5.36 -6.45 -6.41
CA LEU A 176 5.90 -5.28 -5.72
C LEU A 176 7.26 -4.95 -6.30
N SER A 177 7.54 -3.68 -6.62
CA SER A 177 8.82 -3.29 -7.21
C SER A 177 9.35 -2.00 -6.57
N SER A 178 10.52 -2.10 -5.95
CA SER A 178 11.35 -0.98 -5.51
C SER A 178 12.77 -1.17 -6.02
N LYS A 179 13.29 -0.19 -6.72
CA LYS A 179 14.65 -0.26 -7.29
C LYS A 179 15.73 0.10 -6.28
N ASN A 180 15.48 1.13 -5.48
CA ASN A 180 16.50 1.77 -4.65
C ASN A 180 16.15 1.73 -3.14
N SER A 181 15.09 1.03 -2.75
CA SER A 181 14.62 0.97 -1.37
C SER A 181 13.96 -0.38 -1.07
N TYR A 182 13.17 -0.43 0.00
CA TYR A 182 12.46 -1.63 0.40
C TYR A 182 11.19 -1.83 -0.43
N ALA A 183 10.99 -3.03 -0.96
CA ALA A 183 9.69 -3.42 -1.48
C ALA A 183 8.70 -3.67 -0.32
N ILE A 184 9.18 -4.24 0.79
CA ILE A 184 8.42 -4.37 2.04
C ILE A 184 9.32 -3.95 3.20
N GLU A 185 8.90 -2.93 3.96
CA GLU A 185 9.47 -2.60 5.26
C GLU A 185 8.42 -2.90 6.33
N ASN A 186 8.63 -3.97 7.07
CA ASN A 186 7.68 -4.46 8.05
C ASN A 186 8.14 -4.17 9.47
N TRP A 187 7.35 -3.38 10.20
CA TRP A 187 7.56 -3.08 11.61
C TRP A 187 6.61 -3.85 12.53
N HIS A 188 5.70 -4.66 11.97
CA HIS A 188 4.76 -5.45 12.74
C HIS A 188 4.62 -6.88 12.20
N ARG A 189 3.66 -7.17 11.32
CA ARG A 189 3.48 -8.51 10.77
C ARG A 189 3.32 -8.50 9.25
N ALA A 190 4.12 -9.29 8.57
CA ALA A 190 4.01 -9.49 7.13
C ALA A 190 4.15 -10.96 6.76
N THR A 191 3.34 -11.41 5.83
CA THR A 191 3.40 -12.78 5.29
C THR A 191 3.40 -12.74 3.77
N VAL A 192 4.45 -13.30 3.17
CA VAL A 192 4.58 -13.51 1.73
C VAL A 192 4.26 -14.97 1.43
N LYS A 193 3.12 -15.22 0.76
CA LYS A 193 2.64 -16.55 0.36
C LYS A 193 2.68 -16.74 -1.14
N GLY A 194 2.80 -15.69 -1.92
CA GLY A 194 2.78 -15.71 -3.38
C GLY A 194 3.24 -14.38 -3.96
N GLY A 195 3.12 -14.25 -5.28
CA GLY A 195 3.52 -13.05 -6.00
C GLY A 195 5.02 -12.92 -6.23
N THR A 196 5.43 -11.75 -6.73
CA THR A 196 6.82 -11.42 -7.04
C THR A 196 7.21 -10.13 -6.34
N VAL A 197 8.33 -10.15 -5.64
CA VAL A 197 8.88 -8.99 -4.93
C VAL A 197 10.23 -8.64 -5.54
N ASN A 198 10.31 -7.50 -6.22
CA ASN A 198 11.54 -6.96 -6.80
C ASN A 198 12.05 -5.83 -5.90
N GLY A 199 12.91 -6.16 -4.97
CA GLY A 199 13.46 -5.24 -3.98
C GLY A 199 13.64 -5.90 -2.62
N THR A 200 14.24 -5.20 -1.69
CA THR A 200 14.51 -5.69 -0.35
C THR A 200 13.24 -5.89 0.47
N VAL A 201 13.18 -6.97 1.21
CA VAL A 201 12.13 -7.27 2.19
C VAL A 201 12.74 -7.29 3.57
N ALA A 202 12.24 -6.44 4.48
CA ALA A 202 12.81 -6.29 5.80
C ALA A 202 11.78 -6.48 6.93
N ALA A 203 12.16 -7.25 7.95
CA ALA A 203 11.61 -7.14 9.28
C ALA A 203 12.44 -6.10 10.05
N TRP A 204 11.80 -5.09 10.64
CA TRP A 204 12.49 -3.97 11.25
C TRP A 204 11.90 -3.62 12.62
N THR A 205 12.75 -3.39 13.61
CA THR A 205 12.34 -2.81 14.90
C THR A 205 12.96 -1.43 15.09
N TYR A 206 12.40 -0.61 15.97
CA TYR A 206 12.92 0.72 16.32
C TYR A 206 12.78 0.98 17.85
N SER A 207 13.34 2.08 18.33
CA SER A 207 13.53 2.32 19.77
C SER A 207 12.28 2.31 20.66
N GLY A 208 11.12 2.58 20.12
CA GLY A 208 9.83 2.54 20.83
C GLY A 208 8.90 1.46 20.31
N GLY A 209 9.40 0.63 19.39
CA GLY A 209 8.58 -0.25 18.61
C GLY A 209 8.24 -1.58 19.26
N GLN A 210 7.56 -2.37 18.48
CA GLN A 210 7.09 -3.72 18.81
C GLN A 210 7.99 -4.76 18.15
N LYS A 211 7.69 -6.01 18.41
CA LYS A 211 8.25 -7.13 17.63
C LYS A 211 7.79 -7.02 16.18
N SER A 212 8.70 -7.32 15.27
CA SER A 212 8.42 -7.41 13.85
C SER A 212 8.57 -8.85 13.39
N ASP A 213 7.52 -9.41 12.83
CA ASP A 213 7.50 -10.77 12.31
C ASP A 213 7.26 -10.76 10.80
N LEU A 214 8.22 -11.31 10.04
CA LEU A 214 8.13 -11.52 8.61
C LEU A 214 8.17 -13.02 8.31
N THR A 215 7.15 -13.54 7.65
CA THR A 215 7.11 -14.92 7.20
C THR A 215 7.10 -14.99 5.67
N ILE A 216 8.00 -15.77 5.08
CA ILE A 216 8.00 -16.09 3.65
C ILE A 216 7.70 -17.59 3.52
N SER A 217 6.52 -17.92 3.00
CA SER A 217 6.07 -19.30 2.80
C SER A 217 5.81 -19.65 1.33
N GLY A 218 5.97 -18.68 0.42
CA GLY A 218 5.79 -18.86 -1.02
C GLY A 218 6.18 -17.59 -1.78
N GLY A 219 5.94 -17.59 -3.09
CA GLY A 219 6.30 -16.48 -3.98
C GLY A 219 7.78 -16.43 -4.33
N THR A 220 8.18 -15.33 -4.97
CA THR A 220 9.56 -15.07 -5.39
C THR A 220 10.02 -13.71 -4.90
N VAL A 221 11.11 -13.66 -4.16
CA VAL A 221 11.79 -12.43 -3.73
C VAL A 221 13.09 -12.29 -4.50
N ASN A 222 13.18 -11.30 -5.38
CA ASN A 222 14.34 -10.99 -6.22
C ASN A 222 15.28 -9.96 -5.56
N GLY A 223 15.09 -9.67 -4.30
CA GLY A 223 15.94 -8.79 -3.50
C GLY A 223 16.40 -9.47 -2.23
N ASP A 224 17.12 -8.73 -1.42
CA ASP A 224 17.61 -9.22 -0.13
C ASP A 224 16.46 -9.37 0.88
N VAL A 225 16.61 -10.32 1.80
CA VAL A 225 15.74 -10.49 2.95
C VAL A 225 16.55 -10.20 4.20
N THR A 226 16.11 -9.22 4.98
CA THR A 226 16.89 -8.76 6.14
C THR A 226 16.04 -8.66 7.40
N SER A 227 16.66 -8.96 8.52
CA SER A 227 16.14 -8.61 9.84
C SER A 227 17.00 -7.50 10.44
N VAL A 228 16.35 -6.41 10.87
CA VAL A 228 17.05 -5.24 11.43
C VAL A 228 16.56 -5.01 12.85
N ASN A 229 17.43 -5.29 13.80
CA ASN A 229 17.18 -5.07 15.23
C ASN A 229 17.71 -3.70 15.66
N TYR A 230 16.85 -2.91 16.30
CA TYR A 230 17.23 -1.62 16.86
C TYR A 230 17.59 -1.79 18.34
N GLY A 231 18.86 -1.63 18.64
CA GLY A 231 19.40 -1.85 19.99
C GLY A 231 19.38 -3.33 20.42
N ASN A 232 19.65 -3.57 21.69
CA ASN A 232 19.77 -4.92 22.28
C ASN A 232 18.57 -5.31 23.16
N ALA A 233 17.39 -4.72 22.95
CA ALA A 233 16.23 -5.01 23.78
C ALA A 233 15.60 -6.36 23.37
N GLU A 234 15.59 -7.33 24.30
CA GLU A 234 15.06 -8.68 24.07
C GLU A 234 13.55 -8.69 23.73
N ASP A 235 12.80 -7.67 24.12
CA ASP A 235 11.40 -7.50 23.85
C ASP A 235 11.08 -6.95 22.46
N ARG A 236 12.11 -6.55 21.70
CA ARG A 236 12.01 -5.90 20.38
C ARG A 236 12.85 -6.62 19.35
N THR A 237 12.40 -7.78 18.95
CA THR A 237 13.10 -8.59 17.95
C THR A 237 12.45 -8.48 16.59
N ALA A 238 13.27 -8.32 15.57
CA ALA A 238 12.86 -8.49 14.17
C ALA A 238 13.14 -9.95 13.79
N THR A 239 12.10 -10.69 13.45
CA THR A 239 12.18 -12.11 13.12
C THR A 239 11.83 -12.32 11.66
N VAL A 240 12.67 -13.07 10.95
CA VAL A 240 12.39 -13.57 9.61
C VAL A 240 12.29 -15.08 9.64
N THR A 241 11.15 -15.62 9.19
CA THR A 241 10.91 -17.05 9.07
C THR A 241 10.68 -17.41 7.61
N ILE A 242 11.50 -18.29 7.04
CA ILE A 242 11.36 -18.76 5.66
C ILE A 242 11.01 -20.23 5.68
N THR A 243 9.81 -20.59 5.21
CA THR A 243 9.31 -21.97 5.14
C THR A 243 9.06 -22.44 3.71
N GLY A 244 9.16 -21.53 2.73
CA GLY A 244 8.95 -21.84 1.31
C GLY A 244 9.21 -20.63 0.42
N GLY A 245 8.95 -20.76 -0.87
CA GLY A 245 9.22 -19.72 -1.87
C GLY A 245 10.65 -19.75 -2.39
N ILE A 246 10.99 -18.71 -3.16
CA ILE A 246 12.32 -18.51 -3.77
C ILE A 246 12.85 -17.16 -3.32
N VAL A 247 14.07 -17.14 -2.77
CA VAL A 247 14.79 -15.91 -2.45
C VAL A 247 16.06 -15.89 -3.30
N ASN A 248 16.15 -14.93 -4.22
CA ASN A 248 17.30 -14.77 -5.14
C ASN A 248 18.35 -13.77 -4.61
N GLY A 249 18.04 -13.03 -3.56
CA GLY A 249 18.96 -12.12 -2.88
C GLY A 249 19.67 -12.76 -1.70
N GLN A 250 20.35 -11.93 -0.93
CA GLN A 250 21.06 -12.33 0.28
C GLN A 250 20.12 -12.39 1.50
N LEU A 251 20.46 -13.25 2.45
CA LEU A 251 19.86 -13.25 3.78
C LEU A 251 20.83 -12.56 4.74
N ASP A 252 20.34 -11.54 5.44
CA ASP A 252 21.16 -10.71 6.30
C ASP A 252 20.46 -10.39 7.62
N THR A 253 21.24 -10.26 8.67
CA THR A 253 20.79 -9.80 9.98
C THR A 253 21.65 -8.63 10.41
N ARG A 254 21.01 -7.50 10.71
CA ARG A 254 21.68 -6.26 11.11
C ARG A 254 21.25 -5.86 12.51
N SER A 255 22.18 -5.35 13.27
CA SER A 255 21.92 -4.60 14.48
C SER A 255 22.14 -3.12 14.19
N TYR A 256 21.16 -2.30 14.50
CA TYR A 256 21.28 -0.84 14.45
C TYR A 256 21.40 -0.34 15.89
N ASP A 257 22.59 0.08 16.27
CA ASP A 257 22.83 0.71 17.56
C ASP A 257 22.87 2.23 17.34
N PRO A 258 21.86 2.97 17.81
CA PRO A 258 21.94 4.43 17.79
C PRO A 258 22.97 4.84 18.85
N ALA A 259 24.12 5.29 18.39
CA ALA A 259 25.14 5.91 19.23
C ALA A 259 24.64 7.20 19.90
#